data_ebf4e31d4b7926049f8e3e0eb95b79df
#
_entry.id   ebf4e31d4b7926049f8e3e0eb95b79df
#
_cell.length_a   1.000
_cell.length_b   1.000
_cell.length_c   1.000
_cell.angle_alpha   90.00
_cell.angle_beta   90.00
_cell.angle_gamma   90.00
#
_symmetry.space_group_name_H-M   'P 1'
#
loop_
_entity.id
_entity.type
_entity.pdbx_description
1 polymer ?
#
loop_
_entity_poly.entity_id
_entity_poly.type
_entity_poly.pdbx_seq_one_letter_code
_entity_poly.pdbx_strand_id
1 'polypeptide(L)'
;MTKGADIIAAIILLALAIAIIVYLLHWLYRRSSKEVSFVRTGMLGEKVVISGGAFVLPIIHNITQVGMRTLSITIKRGGDKSLITKDRMRAELVTEFFTKVPPDSRAVSTAAQTLGNRTLDPEHLREVVQGRFADALGEVAAKMTLDEIQENLSLIHI
;
A
#
# COMPACT_ATOMS: atom_id res chain seq x y z
N MET A 1 -0.12 -63.49 11.44
CA MET A 1 1.06 -62.60 11.33
C MET A 1 0.80 -61.33 10.52
N THR A 2 -0.38 -61.16 9.94
CA THR A 2 -0.75 -60.01 9.05
C THR A 2 -1.18 -58.75 9.84
N LYS A 3 -1.84 -58.89 11.01
CA LYS A 3 -2.35 -57.74 11.77
C LYS A 3 -1.32 -56.70 12.22
N GLY A 4 -0.08 -57.16 12.48
CA GLY A 4 1.00 -56.23 12.89
C GLY A 4 1.52 -55.38 11.72
N ALA A 5 1.64 -55.99 10.54
CA ALA A 5 2.04 -55.27 9.33
C ALA A 5 0.98 -54.25 8.90
N ASP A 6 -0.30 -54.61 9.01
CA ASP A 6 -1.42 -53.72 8.67
C ASP A 6 -1.50 -52.52 9.60
N ILE A 7 -1.21 -52.71 10.89
CA ILE A 7 -1.15 -51.59 11.87
C ILE A 7 0.01 -50.66 11.54
N ILE A 8 1.17 -51.19 11.23
CA ILE A 8 2.35 -50.38 10.87
C ILE A 8 2.07 -49.60 9.58
N ALA A 9 1.50 -50.26 8.56
CA ALA A 9 1.11 -49.61 7.31
C ALA A 9 0.09 -48.45 7.55
N ALA A 10 -0.90 -48.67 8.42
CA ALA A 10 -1.89 -47.68 8.75
C ALA A 10 -1.26 -46.46 9.46
N ILE A 11 -0.29 -46.67 10.37
CA ILE A 11 0.43 -45.60 11.05
C ILE A 11 1.27 -44.78 10.05
N ILE A 12 1.94 -45.44 9.11
CA ILE A 12 2.74 -44.79 8.08
C ILE A 12 1.84 -43.94 7.17
N LEU A 13 0.71 -44.47 6.71
CA LEU A 13 -0.26 -43.74 5.89
C LEU A 13 -0.84 -42.55 6.64
N LEU A 14 -1.16 -42.69 7.92
CA LEU A 14 -1.65 -41.58 8.75
C LEU A 14 -0.59 -40.49 8.91
N ALA A 15 0.66 -40.87 9.18
CA ALA A 15 1.78 -39.91 9.30
C ALA A 15 2.01 -39.15 7.99
N LEU A 16 1.93 -39.88 6.85
CA LEU A 16 2.09 -39.25 5.53
C LEU A 16 0.94 -38.31 5.21
N ALA A 17 -0.31 -38.68 5.54
CA ALA A 17 -1.46 -37.81 5.39
C ALA A 17 -1.33 -36.53 6.22
N ILE A 18 -0.90 -36.62 7.49
CA ILE A 18 -0.65 -35.45 8.35
C ILE A 18 0.46 -34.58 7.76
N ALA A 19 1.55 -35.16 7.28
CA ALA A 19 2.65 -34.41 6.67
C ALA A 19 2.19 -33.62 5.43
N ILE A 20 1.36 -34.22 4.58
CA ILE A 20 0.77 -33.57 3.41
C ILE A 20 -0.14 -32.41 3.84
N ILE A 21 -0.99 -32.61 4.85
CA ILE A 21 -1.89 -31.56 5.37
C ILE A 21 -1.07 -30.38 5.93
N VAL A 22 -0.06 -30.64 6.73
CA VAL A 22 0.81 -29.60 7.29
C VAL A 22 1.54 -28.85 6.18
N TYR A 23 2.04 -29.55 5.16
CA TYR A 23 2.68 -28.93 4.02
C TYR A 23 1.71 -28.03 3.23
N LEU A 24 0.50 -28.49 2.98
CA LEU A 24 -0.55 -27.69 2.32
C LEU A 24 -0.93 -26.46 3.14
N LEU A 25 -1.12 -26.60 4.44
CA LEU A 25 -1.43 -25.46 5.33
C LEU A 25 -0.28 -24.44 5.35
N HIS A 26 0.95 -24.90 5.36
CA HIS A 26 2.12 -24.02 5.29
C HIS A 26 2.19 -23.27 3.95
N TRP A 27 1.92 -23.95 2.85
CA TRP A 27 1.91 -23.36 1.51
C TRP A 27 0.79 -22.34 1.31
N LEU A 28 -0.40 -22.59 1.92
CA LEU A 28 -1.56 -21.68 1.84
C LEU A 28 -1.44 -20.46 2.77
N TYR A 29 -0.49 -20.48 3.72
CA TYR A 29 -0.36 -19.42 4.69
C TYR A 29 0.48 -18.25 4.14
N ARG A 30 -0.15 -17.09 3.93
CA ARG A 30 0.52 -15.85 3.52
C ARG A 30 0.64 -14.90 4.70
N ARG A 31 1.85 -14.36 4.89
CA ARG A 31 2.14 -13.37 5.94
C ARG A 31 2.24 -11.98 5.33
N SER A 32 1.66 -11.00 6.02
CA SER A 32 1.92 -9.59 5.77
C SER A 32 3.21 -9.17 6.50
N SER A 33 3.86 -8.13 6.01
CA SER A 33 4.97 -7.46 6.69
C SER A 33 4.53 -6.07 7.15
N LYS A 34 5.36 -5.41 7.98
CA LYS A 34 5.10 -4.03 8.40
C LYS A 34 5.11 -3.03 7.24
N GLU A 35 5.75 -3.40 6.14
CA GLU A 35 5.91 -2.55 4.96
C GLU A 35 4.91 -2.86 3.85
N VAL A 36 4.30 -4.05 3.88
CA VAL A 36 3.38 -4.52 2.85
C VAL A 36 2.20 -5.20 3.51
N SER A 37 1.04 -4.59 3.36
CA SER A 37 -0.26 -5.18 3.69
C SER A 37 -0.86 -5.84 2.46
N PHE A 38 -1.84 -6.70 2.65
CA PHE A 38 -2.59 -7.25 1.53
C PHE A 38 -4.08 -7.27 1.80
N VAL A 39 -4.84 -7.09 0.73
CA VAL A 39 -6.28 -7.23 0.71
C VAL A 39 -6.62 -8.52 -0.02
N ARG A 40 -7.29 -9.43 0.69
CA ARG A 40 -7.81 -10.67 0.13
C ARG A 40 -9.26 -10.46 -0.27
N THR A 41 -9.55 -10.62 -1.54
CA THR A 41 -10.90 -10.61 -2.09
C THR A 41 -11.26 -12.00 -2.59
N GLY A 42 -12.52 -12.40 -2.46
CA GLY A 42 -12.99 -13.71 -2.93
C GLY A 42 -14.34 -14.08 -2.36
N MET A 43 -14.69 -15.37 -2.42
CA MET A 43 -16.00 -15.92 -2.11
C MET A 43 -16.49 -15.64 -0.67
N LEU A 44 -15.56 -15.37 0.28
CA LEU A 44 -15.84 -15.02 1.67
C LEU A 44 -15.79 -13.50 1.96
N GLY A 45 -15.86 -12.67 0.90
CA GLY A 45 -15.78 -11.22 1.02
C GLY A 45 -14.34 -10.67 1.04
N GLU A 46 -14.24 -9.39 1.35
CA GLU A 46 -12.98 -8.67 1.45
C GLU A 46 -12.43 -8.77 2.88
N LYS A 47 -11.14 -9.13 3.00
CA LYS A 47 -10.43 -9.11 4.27
C LYS A 47 -9.09 -8.40 4.11
N VAL A 48 -8.92 -7.32 4.86
CA VAL A 48 -7.68 -6.55 4.92
C VAL A 48 -6.77 -7.15 5.99
N VAL A 49 -5.52 -7.46 5.63
CA VAL A 49 -4.51 -8.00 6.54
C VAL A 49 -3.36 -7.01 6.62
N ILE A 50 -3.33 -6.24 7.71
CA ILE A 50 -2.31 -5.21 7.97
C ILE A 50 -1.11 -5.81 8.69
N SER A 51 -1.39 -6.68 9.67
CA SER A 51 -0.36 -7.38 10.44
C SER A 51 -0.75 -8.84 10.65
N GLY A 52 0.25 -9.72 10.71
CA GLY A 52 0.03 -11.16 10.86
C GLY A 52 -0.04 -11.90 9.53
N GLY A 53 -0.98 -12.80 9.38
CA GLY A 53 -1.15 -13.58 8.17
C GLY A 53 -2.58 -14.05 7.97
N ALA A 54 -2.86 -14.56 6.79
CA ALA A 54 -4.12 -15.18 6.47
C ALA A 54 -3.92 -16.40 5.57
N PHE A 55 -4.86 -17.32 5.66
CA PHE A 55 -4.95 -18.43 4.71
C PHE A 55 -5.54 -17.93 3.40
N VAL A 56 -4.84 -18.24 2.33
CA VAL A 56 -5.21 -17.84 0.99
C VAL A 56 -5.28 -19.07 0.10
N LEU A 57 -6.47 -19.31 -0.44
CA LEU A 57 -6.65 -20.34 -1.46
C LEU A 57 -6.54 -19.68 -2.85
N PRO A 58 -5.49 -19.99 -3.63
CA PRO A 58 -5.23 -19.29 -4.89
C PRO A 58 -6.35 -19.43 -5.93
N ILE A 59 -7.18 -20.47 -5.80
CA ILE A 59 -8.27 -20.76 -6.74
C ILE A 59 -9.48 -19.83 -6.53
N ILE A 60 -9.74 -19.43 -5.27
CA ILE A 60 -10.96 -18.69 -4.90
C ILE A 60 -10.70 -17.31 -4.31
N HIS A 61 -9.43 -17.00 -4.01
CA HIS A 61 -9.04 -15.71 -3.44
C HIS A 61 -8.05 -15.01 -4.34
N ASN A 62 -8.31 -13.73 -4.58
CA ASN A 62 -7.35 -12.82 -5.19
C ASN A 62 -6.67 -12.00 -4.09
N ILE A 63 -5.38 -11.68 -4.27
CA ILE A 63 -4.61 -10.88 -3.34
C ILE A 63 -4.13 -9.63 -4.05
N THR A 64 -4.46 -8.47 -3.50
CA THR A 64 -3.88 -7.20 -3.90
C THR A 64 -2.95 -6.73 -2.78
N GLN A 65 -1.68 -6.56 -3.09
CA GLN A 65 -0.68 -6.08 -2.14
C GLN A 65 -0.67 -4.55 -2.15
N VAL A 66 -0.46 -3.95 -0.96
CA VAL A 66 -0.41 -2.50 -0.75
C VAL A 66 0.87 -2.16 0.00
N GLY A 67 1.71 -1.33 -0.60
CA GLY A 67 2.90 -0.77 0.05
C GLY A 67 2.50 0.28 1.09
N MET A 68 3.07 0.16 2.29
CA MET A 68 2.81 1.08 3.41
C MET A 68 4.04 1.93 3.75
N ARG A 69 5.08 1.87 2.92
CA ARG A 69 6.28 2.69 3.10
C ARG A 69 5.94 4.16 2.91
N THR A 70 6.62 5.01 3.68
CA THR A 70 6.55 6.45 3.46
C THR A 70 7.31 6.78 2.16
N LEU A 71 6.65 7.49 1.27
CA LEU A 71 7.21 8.01 0.03
C LEU A 71 7.44 9.51 0.17
N SER A 72 8.66 9.97 -0.09
CA SER A 72 8.95 11.40 -0.23
C SER A 72 8.87 11.82 -1.69
N ILE A 73 8.20 12.93 -1.94
CA ILE A 73 8.01 13.50 -3.28
C ILE A 73 8.43 14.96 -3.22
N THR A 74 9.48 15.29 -3.95
CA THR A 74 9.95 16.68 -4.08
C THR A 74 9.35 17.30 -5.32
N ILE A 75 8.61 18.40 -5.15
CA ILE A 75 8.04 19.19 -6.23
C ILE A 75 8.80 20.50 -6.31
N LYS A 76 9.42 20.72 -7.47
CA LYS A 76 10.11 21.97 -7.78
C LYS A 76 9.28 22.74 -8.81
N ARG A 77 8.88 23.95 -8.45
CA ARG A 77 8.18 24.88 -9.33
C ARG A 77 9.02 26.15 -9.46
N GLY A 78 9.62 26.35 -10.63
CA GLY A 78 10.47 27.50 -10.91
C GLY A 78 10.56 27.76 -12.42
N GLY A 79 11.08 28.88 -12.83
CA GLY A 79 11.17 29.33 -14.20
C GLY A 79 9.80 29.41 -14.88
N ASP A 80 9.65 28.73 -16.01
CA ASP A 80 8.39 28.71 -16.79
C ASP A 80 7.23 28.01 -16.04
N LYS A 81 7.55 27.16 -15.08
CA LYS A 81 6.56 26.44 -14.24
C LYS A 81 6.39 27.06 -12.86
N SER A 82 6.81 28.32 -12.67
CA SER A 82 6.59 29.06 -11.42
C SER A 82 5.09 29.20 -11.11
N LEU A 83 4.76 29.24 -9.82
CA LEU A 83 3.38 29.41 -9.39
C LEU A 83 2.98 30.88 -9.50
N ILE A 84 1.73 31.13 -9.84
CA ILE A 84 1.16 32.47 -9.87
C ILE A 84 0.31 32.64 -8.61
N THR A 85 0.68 33.58 -7.76
CA THR A 85 -0.04 33.90 -6.54
C THR A 85 -1.27 34.75 -6.84
N LYS A 86 -2.14 34.95 -5.83
CA LYS A 86 -3.30 35.84 -5.89
C LYS A 86 -2.92 37.28 -6.30
N ASP A 87 -1.75 37.73 -5.92
CA ASP A 87 -1.20 39.08 -6.26
C ASP A 87 -0.60 39.13 -7.66
N ARG A 88 -0.79 38.07 -8.47
CA ARG A 88 -0.22 37.93 -9.81
C ARG A 88 1.33 37.94 -9.84
N MET A 89 1.95 37.63 -8.72
CA MET A 89 3.40 37.49 -8.63
C MET A 89 3.81 36.06 -8.98
N ARG A 90 4.99 35.90 -9.54
CA ARG A 90 5.57 34.57 -9.79
C ARG A 90 6.36 34.15 -8.56
N ALA A 91 5.97 33.01 -7.98
CA ALA A 91 6.68 32.42 -6.86
C ALA A 91 7.39 31.14 -7.31
N GLU A 92 8.65 31.03 -6.96
CA GLU A 92 9.40 29.77 -7.09
C GLU A 92 9.35 29.04 -5.76
N LEU A 93 8.98 27.76 -5.83
CA LEU A 93 8.77 26.95 -4.65
C LEU A 93 9.37 25.56 -4.82
N VAL A 94 10.04 25.09 -3.78
CA VAL A 94 10.49 23.71 -3.64
C VAL A 94 9.83 23.15 -2.41
N THR A 95 8.97 22.16 -2.61
CA THR A 95 8.21 21.53 -1.51
C THR A 95 8.45 20.03 -1.51
N GLU A 96 8.66 19.47 -0.35
CA GLU A 96 8.77 18.03 -0.14
C GLU A 96 7.52 17.51 0.58
N PHE A 97 6.86 16.54 -0.03
CA PHE A 97 5.68 15.88 0.52
C PHE A 97 6.03 14.47 0.98
N PHE A 98 5.59 14.13 2.17
CA PHE A 98 5.69 12.77 2.71
C PHE A 98 4.31 12.14 2.71
N THR A 99 4.13 11.08 1.96
CA THR A 99 2.86 10.35 1.88
C THR A 99 3.06 8.90 2.28
N LYS A 100 2.07 8.34 2.97
CA LYS A 100 2.02 6.93 3.34
C LYS A 100 0.57 6.45 3.40
N VAL A 101 0.37 5.15 3.21
CA VAL A 101 -0.92 4.53 3.51
C VAL A 101 -0.98 4.28 5.02
N PRO A 102 -1.94 4.88 5.74
CA PRO A 102 -2.07 4.63 7.17
C PRO A 102 -2.46 3.17 7.45
N PRO A 103 -2.05 2.61 8.61
CA PRO A 103 -2.35 1.22 8.98
C PRO A 103 -3.80 1.07 9.47
N ASP A 104 -4.73 1.51 8.65
CA ASP A 104 -6.16 1.38 8.85
C ASP A 104 -6.79 0.53 7.76
N SER A 105 -7.76 -0.30 8.13
CA SER A 105 -8.43 -1.23 7.22
C SER A 105 -9.09 -0.52 6.03
N ARG A 106 -9.74 0.63 6.27
CA ARG A 106 -10.38 1.42 5.21
C ARG A 106 -9.36 2.03 4.26
N ALA A 107 -8.29 2.61 4.81
CA ALA A 107 -7.25 3.23 4.01
C ALA A 107 -6.53 2.20 3.11
N VAL A 108 -6.21 1.03 3.66
CA VAL A 108 -5.57 -0.06 2.91
C VAL A 108 -6.51 -0.61 1.83
N SER A 109 -7.81 -0.79 2.13
CA SER A 109 -8.80 -1.22 1.14
C SER A 109 -8.95 -0.20 0.02
N THR A 110 -9.08 1.09 0.35
CA THR A 110 -9.17 2.17 -0.65
C THR A 110 -7.90 2.24 -1.51
N ALA A 111 -6.72 2.14 -0.90
CA ALA A 111 -5.46 2.12 -1.64
C ALA A 111 -5.36 0.89 -2.57
N ALA A 112 -5.83 -0.28 -2.13
CA ALA A 112 -5.88 -1.48 -2.94
C ALA A 112 -6.79 -1.32 -4.18
N GLN A 113 -7.94 -0.67 -4.01
CA GLN A 113 -8.92 -0.45 -5.08
C GLN A 113 -8.48 0.63 -6.07
N THR A 114 -7.84 1.70 -5.58
CA THR A 114 -7.47 2.85 -6.42
C THR A 114 -6.12 2.71 -7.10
N LEU A 115 -5.13 2.22 -6.38
CA LEU A 115 -3.74 2.12 -6.81
C LEU A 115 -3.28 0.66 -7.00
N GLY A 116 -3.85 -0.27 -6.23
CA GLY A 116 -3.51 -1.68 -6.29
C GLY A 116 -2.01 -1.94 -6.07
N ASN A 117 -1.45 -2.83 -6.88
CA ASN A 117 -0.04 -3.20 -6.81
C ASN A 117 0.93 -2.06 -7.18
N ARG A 118 0.45 -0.94 -7.75
CA ARG A 118 1.27 0.25 -8.05
C ARG A 118 1.85 0.89 -6.79
N THR A 119 1.24 0.65 -5.64
CA THR A 119 1.76 1.10 -4.34
C THR A 119 3.09 0.45 -3.96
N LEU A 120 3.46 -0.67 -4.58
CA LEU A 120 4.72 -1.38 -4.35
C LEU A 120 5.88 -0.78 -5.15
N ASP A 121 5.57 -0.07 -6.24
CA ASP A 121 6.54 0.60 -7.08
C ASP A 121 6.62 2.10 -6.73
N PRO A 122 7.69 2.54 -6.03
CA PRO A 122 7.83 3.93 -5.60
C PRO A 122 7.89 4.92 -6.76
N GLU A 123 8.50 4.54 -7.88
CA GLU A 123 8.67 5.42 -9.03
C GLU A 123 7.34 5.65 -9.73
N HIS A 124 6.58 4.59 -9.95
CA HIS A 124 5.27 4.69 -10.59
C HIS A 124 4.28 5.45 -9.69
N LEU A 125 4.31 5.19 -8.38
CA LEU A 125 3.47 5.91 -7.42
C LEU A 125 3.84 7.39 -7.38
N ARG A 126 5.15 7.72 -7.40
CA ARG A 126 5.64 9.10 -7.47
C ARG A 126 5.09 9.82 -8.69
N GLU A 127 5.17 9.22 -9.87
CA GLU A 127 4.68 9.80 -11.12
C GLU A 127 3.18 10.15 -11.04
N VAL A 128 2.35 9.20 -10.57
CA VAL A 128 0.90 9.39 -10.45
C VAL A 128 0.54 10.48 -9.45
N VAL A 129 1.23 10.52 -8.31
CA VAL A 129 0.89 11.42 -7.20
C VAL A 129 1.50 12.81 -7.39
N GLN A 130 2.69 12.89 -8.01
CA GLN A 130 3.38 14.16 -8.26
C GLN A 130 2.55 15.14 -9.07
N GLY A 131 1.84 14.67 -10.10
CA GLY A 131 0.95 15.51 -10.90
C GLY A 131 -0.15 16.14 -10.04
N ARG A 132 -0.83 15.32 -9.25
CA ARG A 132 -1.93 15.78 -8.38
C ARG A 132 -1.48 16.77 -7.31
N PHE A 133 -0.34 16.52 -6.68
CA PHE A 133 0.23 17.47 -5.70
C PHE A 133 0.69 18.76 -6.35
N ALA A 134 1.24 18.71 -7.55
CA ALA A 134 1.63 19.88 -8.29
C ALA A 134 0.44 20.77 -8.67
N ASP A 135 -0.69 20.16 -9.06
CA ASP A 135 -1.92 20.87 -9.38
C ASP A 135 -2.57 21.47 -8.13
N ALA A 136 -2.64 20.69 -7.03
CA ALA A 136 -3.15 21.18 -5.75
C ALA A 136 -2.31 22.34 -5.21
N LEU A 137 -0.98 22.26 -5.34
CA LEU A 137 -0.08 23.34 -4.96
C LEU A 137 -0.33 24.62 -5.77
N GLY A 138 -0.58 24.48 -7.07
CA GLY A 138 -0.97 25.59 -7.94
C GLY A 138 -2.29 26.23 -7.53
N GLU A 139 -3.29 25.43 -7.19
CA GLU A 139 -4.60 25.92 -6.73
C GLU A 139 -4.50 26.69 -5.39
N VAL A 140 -3.71 26.16 -4.44
CA VAL A 140 -3.49 26.82 -3.15
C VAL A 140 -2.73 28.14 -3.34
N ALA A 141 -1.66 28.13 -4.14
CA ALA A 141 -0.89 29.33 -4.43
C ALA A 141 -1.72 30.44 -5.09
N ALA A 142 -2.65 30.08 -5.98
CA ALA A 142 -3.53 31.06 -6.63
C ALA A 142 -4.54 31.70 -5.67
N LYS A 143 -4.80 31.10 -4.51
CA LYS A 143 -5.71 31.64 -3.48
C LYS A 143 -5.01 32.47 -2.41
N MET A 144 -3.69 32.42 -2.32
CA MET A 144 -2.87 33.04 -1.30
C MET A 144 -1.98 34.14 -1.88
N THR A 145 -1.72 35.17 -1.08
CA THR A 145 -0.70 36.20 -1.39
C THR A 145 0.71 35.61 -1.16
N LEU A 146 1.74 36.28 -1.67
CA LEU A 146 3.12 35.83 -1.45
C LEU A 146 3.49 35.83 0.04
N ASP A 147 3.05 36.86 0.78
CA ASP A 147 3.29 36.96 2.21
C ASP A 147 2.58 35.84 3.00
N GLU A 148 1.32 35.55 2.65
CA GLU A 148 0.57 34.45 3.26
C GLU A 148 1.22 33.09 2.99
N ILE A 149 1.79 32.88 1.79
CA ILE A 149 2.53 31.66 1.46
C ILE A 149 3.78 31.55 2.34
N GLN A 150 4.53 32.64 2.54
CA GLN A 150 5.72 32.64 3.38
C GLN A 150 5.42 32.35 4.84
N GLU A 151 4.35 32.93 5.38
CA GLU A 151 3.93 32.74 6.77
C GLU A 151 3.36 31.34 7.02
N ASN A 152 2.58 30.79 6.08
CA ASN A 152 1.88 29.51 6.26
C ASN A 152 2.70 28.29 5.83
N LEU A 153 3.81 28.45 5.11
CA LEU A 153 4.67 27.34 4.71
C LEU A 153 5.25 26.57 5.89
N SER A 154 5.32 27.20 7.07
CA SER A 154 5.75 26.57 8.31
C SER A 154 4.64 25.76 9.02
N LEU A 155 3.38 25.88 8.59
CA LEU A 155 2.21 25.31 9.26
C LEU A 155 1.52 24.19 8.50
N ILE A 156 1.95 23.86 7.29
CA ILE A 156 1.33 22.75 6.52
C ILE A 156 1.92 21.42 6.99
N HIS A 157 1.42 20.96 8.14
CA HIS A 157 1.43 19.54 8.49
C HIS A 157 0.16 18.91 7.89
N ILE A 158 0.31 18.28 6.74
CA ILE A 158 -0.72 17.40 6.14
C ILE A 158 -0.42 15.96 6.52
#